data_31d2b7f0694173ab8d0364631f36ac97
#
_entry.id   31d2b7f0694173ab8d0364631f36ac97
#
_cell.length_a   1.000
_cell.length_b   1.000
_cell.length_c   1.000
_cell.angle_alpha   90.00
_cell.angle_beta   90.00
_cell.angle_gamma   90.00
#
_symmetry.space_group_name_H-M   'P 1'
#
loop_
_entity.id
_entity.type
_entity.pdbx_description
1 polymer ?
#
loop_
_entity_poly.entity_id
_entity_poly.type
_entity_poly.pdbx_seq_one_letter_code
_entity_poly.pdbx_strand_id
1 'polypeptide(L)'
;MTGAPLVEIVGMHKAFGGVQAVSDVDLALDAGEVVAVLGHNGAGKSTLMKMLAGAYPIDRGEIRVAGDVVHIANPADSQALGIETIHQTLALADNLDAVANLFLGRELMTRWNTMDDYAMESAAREVFAQLNPNFRNIREPVRSLSGGQRQVVAISRALYFKARVLIMDEPCAALGVEETRMVHDLVRRLKARGVGVFLISHDMPDVFALSDRLAVMKNGRVIGCYRTADLTEDEVLGMIIGGKPVARVAQHHRSTNHQETPP
;
A
#
# COMPACT_ATOMS: atom_id res chain seq x y z
N MET A 1 -4.34 17.78 17.41
CA MET A 1 -5.34 16.73 17.69
C MET A 1 -4.95 15.53 16.84
N THR A 2 -4.20 14.59 17.41
CA THR A 2 -3.86 13.33 16.73
C THR A 2 -5.12 12.46 16.78
N GLY A 3 -5.85 12.39 15.68
CA GLY A 3 -6.95 11.42 15.50
C GLY A 3 -6.39 10.00 15.52
N ALA A 4 -7.28 8.99 15.60
CA ALA A 4 -6.89 7.60 15.47
C ALA A 4 -6.21 7.37 14.10
N PRO A 5 -5.17 6.49 14.00
CA PRO A 5 -4.56 6.12 12.74
C PRO A 5 -5.60 5.63 11.73
N LEU A 6 -5.31 5.81 10.45
CA LEU A 6 -6.17 5.32 9.37
C LEU A 6 -6.22 3.78 9.38
N VAL A 7 -5.05 3.15 9.59
CA VAL A 7 -4.91 1.70 9.83
C VAL A 7 -3.93 1.47 10.95
N GLU A 8 -4.26 0.55 11.83
CA GLU A 8 -3.37 0.07 12.88
C GLU A 8 -3.35 -1.47 12.87
N ILE A 9 -2.16 -2.02 12.87
CA ILE A 9 -1.87 -3.45 12.97
C ILE A 9 -1.30 -3.66 14.37
N VAL A 10 -1.90 -4.55 15.18
CA VAL A 10 -1.52 -4.74 16.58
C VAL A 10 -1.25 -6.22 16.84
N GLY A 11 -0.05 -6.53 17.33
CA GLY A 11 0.35 -7.87 17.75
C GLY A 11 0.18 -8.92 16.66
N MET A 12 0.46 -8.60 15.41
CA MET A 12 0.16 -9.46 14.26
C MET A 12 1.07 -10.67 14.18
N HIS A 13 0.47 -11.85 14.00
CA HIS A 13 1.18 -13.12 13.81
C HIS A 13 0.68 -13.89 12.60
N LYS A 14 1.63 -14.55 11.91
CA LYS A 14 1.34 -15.51 10.82
C LYS A 14 2.41 -16.58 10.71
N ALA A 15 1.99 -17.83 10.69
CA ALA A 15 2.86 -18.98 10.44
C ALA A 15 2.36 -19.81 9.25
N PHE A 16 3.29 -20.45 8.56
CA PHE A 16 3.03 -21.40 7.47
C PHE A 16 3.85 -22.67 7.73
N GLY A 17 3.16 -23.81 7.96
CA GLY A 17 3.83 -25.09 8.13
C GLY A 17 4.96 -25.10 9.16
N GLY A 18 4.82 -24.36 10.27
CA GLY A 18 5.84 -24.26 11.32
C GLY A 18 6.87 -23.12 11.12
N VAL A 19 6.85 -22.43 9.96
CA VAL A 19 7.70 -21.25 9.72
C VAL A 19 6.95 -20.00 10.15
N GLN A 20 7.47 -19.26 11.13
CA GLN A 20 6.91 -17.98 11.57
C GLN A 20 7.27 -16.90 10.55
N ALA A 21 6.29 -16.51 9.71
CA ALA A 21 6.48 -15.50 8.68
C ALA A 21 6.30 -14.06 9.20
N VAL A 22 5.39 -13.87 10.17
CA VAL A 22 5.15 -12.61 10.88
C VAL A 22 4.98 -12.92 12.36
N SER A 23 5.64 -12.19 13.25
CA SER A 23 5.68 -12.44 14.68
C SER A 23 5.67 -11.15 15.47
N ASP A 24 4.56 -10.89 16.14
CA ASP A 24 4.39 -9.76 17.05
C ASP A 24 4.69 -8.42 16.36
N VAL A 25 3.96 -8.13 15.29
CA VAL A 25 4.16 -6.91 14.49
C VAL A 25 3.11 -5.88 14.83
N ASP A 26 3.59 -4.71 15.24
CA ASP A 26 2.82 -3.48 15.37
C ASP A 26 3.22 -2.51 14.27
N LEU A 27 2.24 -1.92 13.58
CA LEU A 27 2.47 -0.93 12.55
C LEU A 27 1.22 -0.06 12.37
N ALA A 28 1.40 1.25 12.26
CA ALA A 28 0.31 2.18 12.03
C ALA A 28 0.56 3.02 10.77
N LEU A 29 -0.52 3.45 10.14
CA LEU A 29 -0.54 4.33 8.98
C LEU A 29 -1.56 5.44 9.21
N ASP A 30 -1.13 6.68 9.05
CA ASP A 30 -1.99 7.85 9.13
C ASP A 30 -2.58 8.23 7.77
N ALA A 31 -3.64 9.05 7.78
CA ALA A 31 -4.21 9.59 6.56
C ALA A 31 -3.21 10.52 5.87
N GLY A 32 -2.98 10.32 4.57
CA GLY A 32 -2.02 11.09 3.80
C GLY A 32 -0.56 10.83 4.17
N GLU A 33 -0.27 9.69 4.78
CA GLU A 33 1.07 9.24 5.10
C GLU A 33 1.54 8.16 4.13
N VAL A 34 2.84 8.11 3.85
CA VAL A 34 3.50 7.00 3.15
C VAL A 34 4.44 6.30 4.12
N VAL A 35 4.15 5.05 4.43
CA VAL A 35 5.02 4.20 5.25
C VAL A 35 5.70 3.16 4.36
N ALA A 36 7.01 3.26 4.21
CA ALA A 36 7.78 2.26 3.49
C ALA A 36 8.06 1.05 4.40
N VAL A 37 7.78 -0.16 3.90
CA VAL A 37 8.06 -1.43 4.59
C VAL A 37 9.26 -2.08 3.94
N LEU A 38 10.38 -2.08 4.64
CA LEU A 38 11.69 -2.49 4.14
C LEU A 38 12.17 -3.78 4.82
N GLY A 39 13.13 -4.46 4.20
CA GLY A 39 13.75 -5.67 4.73
C GLY A 39 14.20 -6.60 3.62
N HIS A 40 15.03 -7.59 3.95
CA HIS A 40 15.49 -8.58 2.96
C HIS A 40 14.34 -9.48 2.45
N ASN A 41 14.60 -10.25 1.40
CA ASN A 41 13.65 -11.26 0.92
C ASN A 41 13.38 -12.30 2.02
N GLY A 42 12.10 -12.62 2.23
CA GLY A 42 11.68 -13.49 3.33
C GLY A 42 11.54 -12.79 4.70
N ALA A 43 11.74 -11.47 4.81
CA ALA A 43 11.57 -10.75 6.08
C ALA A 43 10.11 -10.68 6.60
N GLY A 44 9.11 -11.07 5.77
CA GLY A 44 7.71 -11.07 6.15
C GLY A 44 6.88 -9.92 5.57
N LYS A 45 7.48 -8.98 4.81
CA LYS A 45 6.81 -7.78 4.24
C LYS A 45 5.55 -8.12 3.45
N SER A 46 5.70 -8.93 2.41
CA SER A 46 4.57 -9.31 1.54
C SER A 46 3.53 -10.15 2.29
N THR A 47 3.94 -10.94 3.30
CA THR A 47 3.00 -11.67 4.15
C THR A 47 2.15 -10.72 4.99
N LEU A 48 2.78 -9.72 5.62
CA LEU A 48 2.09 -8.70 6.41
C LEU A 48 1.06 -7.94 5.54
N MET A 49 1.48 -7.49 4.37
CA MET A 49 0.59 -6.77 3.45
C MET A 49 -0.53 -7.67 2.89
N LYS A 50 -0.26 -8.95 2.62
CA LYS A 50 -1.28 -9.92 2.18
C LYS A 50 -2.32 -10.22 3.26
N MET A 51 -1.96 -10.17 4.55
CA MET A 51 -2.94 -10.25 5.64
C MET A 51 -3.85 -9.01 5.66
N LEU A 52 -3.29 -7.82 5.53
CA LEU A 52 -4.06 -6.57 5.45
C LEU A 52 -4.95 -6.54 4.19
N ALA A 53 -4.48 -7.10 3.07
CA ALA A 53 -5.23 -7.24 1.83
C ALA A 53 -6.28 -8.36 1.86
N GLY A 54 -6.39 -9.14 2.95
CA GLY A 54 -7.33 -10.26 3.06
C GLY A 54 -6.97 -11.50 2.24
N ALA A 55 -5.75 -11.56 1.67
CA ALA A 55 -5.29 -12.73 0.92
C ALA A 55 -4.84 -13.87 1.85
N TYR A 56 -4.43 -13.55 3.08
CA TYR A 56 -4.12 -14.52 4.12
C TYR A 56 -4.87 -14.19 5.40
N PRO A 57 -5.49 -15.17 6.07
CA PRO A 57 -6.07 -14.96 7.39
C PRO A 57 -4.96 -14.70 8.41
N ILE A 58 -5.25 -13.87 9.39
CA ILE A 58 -4.38 -13.64 10.55
C ILE A 58 -4.50 -14.83 11.52
N ASP A 59 -3.39 -15.20 12.17
CA ASP A 59 -3.40 -16.26 13.19
C ASP A 59 -3.64 -15.67 14.59
N ARG A 60 -3.07 -14.48 14.87
CA ARG A 60 -3.25 -13.69 16.10
C ARG A 60 -3.02 -12.21 15.81
N GLY A 61 -3.50 -11.37 16.72
CA GLY A 61 -3.45 -9.92 16.61
C GLY A 61 -4.75 -9.37 16.08
N GLU A 62 -4.77 -8.07 15.85
CA GLU A 62 -5.96 -7.36 15.35
C GLU A 62 -5.58 -6.29 14.34
N ILE A 63 -6.52 -5.97 13.46
CA ILE A 63 -6.45 -4.83 12.54
C ILE A 63 -7.51 -3.85 12.98
N ARG A 64 -7.13 -2.57 13.06
CA ARG A 64 -8.07 -1.47 13.28
C ARG A 64 -8.06 -0.54 12.09
N VAL A 65 -9.24 -0.09 11.68
CA VAL A 65 -9.42 0.91 10.61
C VAL A 65 -10.19 2.09 11.20
N ALA A 66 -9.57 3.26 11.19
CA ALA A 66 -10.10 4.48 11.82
C ALA A 66 -10.48 4.30 13.31
N GLY A 67 -9.74 3.45 14.02
CA GLY A 67 -9.93 3.14 15.44
C GLY A 67 -10.82 1.94 15.74
N ASP A 68 -11.62 1.47 14.78
CA ASP A 68 -12.51 0.32 14.95
C ASP A 68 -11.79 -0.99 14.61
N VAL A 69 -11.92 -2.00 15.48
CA VAL A 69 -11.42 -3.35 15.22
C VAL A 69 -12.22 -3.98 14.09
N VAL A 70 -11.53 -4.46 13.05
CA VAL A 70 -12.15 -5.05 11.87
C VAL A 70 -11.68 -6.48 11.65
N HIS A 71 -12.55 -7.29 11.03
CA HIS A 71 -12.21 -8.65 10.61
C HIS A 71 -12.13 -8.70 9.09
N ILE A 72 -10.95 -9.07 8.58
CA ILE A 72 -10.67 -9.22 7.14
C ILE A 72 -10.47 -10.72 6.85
N ALA A 73 -11.49 -11.37 6.32
CA ALA A 73 -11.45 -12.79 6.00
C ALA A 73 -11.03 -13.05 4.54
N ASN A 74 -11.25 -12.09 3.66
CA ASN A 74 -11.00 -12.18 2.22
C ASN A 74 -10.72 -10.81 1.60
N PRO A 75 -10.25 -10.73 0.34
CA PRO A 75 -9.97 -9.46 -0.32
C PRO A 75 -11.17 -8.51 -0.47
N ALA A 76 -12.39 -9.04 -0.57
CA ALA A 76 -13.58 -8.20 -0.68
C ALA A 76 -13.85 -7.42 0.62
N ASP A 77 -13.56 -8.02 1.78
CA ASP A 77 -13.67 -7.33 3.08
C ASP A 77 -12.66 -6.18 3.17
N SER A 78 -11.41 -6.43 2.75
CA SER A 78 -10.37 -5.40 2.69
C SER A 78 -10.78 -4.22 1.79
N GLN A 79 -11.31 -4.54 0.61
CA GLN A 79 -11.80 -3.54 -0.34
C GLN A 79 -13.02 -2.76 0.19
N ALA A 80 -13.93 -3.42 0.90
CA ALA A 80 -15.08 -2.76 1.53
C ALA A 80 -14.65 -1.73 2.60
N LEU A 81 -13.49 -1.95 3.24
CA LEU A 81 -12.87 -1.01 4.18
C LEU A 81 -12.06 0.10 3.48
N GLY A 82 -12.00 0.08 2.14
CA GLY A 82 -11.24 1.04 1.34
C GLY A 82 -9.74 0.75 1.29
N ILE A 83 -9.33 -0.50 1.50
CA ILE A 83 -7.94 -0.96 1.38
C ILE A 83 -7.78 -1.65 0.03
N GLU A 84 -7.00 -1.07 -0.86
CA GLU A 84 -6.72 -1.62 -2.20
C GLU A 84 -5.25 -1.97 -2.35
N THR A 85 -4.95 -2.97 -3.18
CA THR A 85 -3.58 -3.41 -3.42
C THR A 85 -3.21 -3.25 -4.89
N ILE A 86 -2.06 -2.64 -5.12
CA ILE A 86 -1.41 -2.56 -6.43
C ILE A 86 -0.20 -3.47 -6.37
N HIS A 87 -0.32 -4.60 -7.04
CA HIS A 87 0.73 -5.62 -7.11
C HIS A 87 1.83 -5.22 -8.10
N GLN A 88 3.01 -5.76 -7.94
CA GLN A 88 4.13 -5.64 -8.87
C GLN A 88 3.72 -6.03 -10.31
N THR A 89 2.95 -7.12 -10.47
CA THR A 89 2.23 -7.44 -11.70
C THR A 89 0.85 -6.79 -11.58
N LEU A 90 0.60 -5.68 -12.23
CA LEU A 90 -0.53 -4.77 -12.04
C LEU A 90 -1.93 -5.40 -12.10
N ALA A 91 -2.02 -6.73 -12.28
CA ALA A 91 -3.28 -7.48 -12.41
C ALA A 91 -4.25 -6.84 -13.42
N LEU A 92 -3.72 -6.31 -14.50
CA LEU A 92 -4.48 -5.76 -15.62
C LEU A 92 -4.64 -6.83 -16.71
N ALA A 93 -5.81 -6.85 -17.33
CA ALA A 93 -6.09 -7.69 -18.48
C ALA A 93 -5.50 -7.03 -19.75
N ASP A 94 -4.42 -7.56 -20.26
CA ASP A 94 -3.61 -6.97 -21.35
C ASP A 94 -4.40 -6.75 -22.65
N ASN A 95 -5.41 -7.58 -22.91
CA ASN A 95 -6.26 -7.54 -24.08
C ASN A 95 -7.46 -6.57 -23.97
N LEU A 96 -7.74 -6.08 -22.78
CA LEU A 96 -8.80 -5.10 -22.52
C LEU A 96 -8.25 -3.68 -22.56
N ASP A 97 -9.12 -2.71 -22.85
CA ASP A 97 -8.77 -1.30 -22.78
C ASP A 97 -8.69 -0.79 -21.32
N ALA A 98 -8.26 0.46 -21.15
CA ALA A 98 -8.10 1.05 -19.82
C ALA A 98 -9.45 1.22 -19.10
N VAL A 99 -10.54 1.48 -19.83
CA VAL A 99 -11.90 1.63 -19.26
C VAL A 99 -12.38 0.29 -18.72
N ALA A 100 -12.28 -0.77 -19.52
CA ALA A 100 -12.67 -2.10 -19.09
C ALA A 100 -11.83 -2.61 -17.90
N ASN A 101 -10.52 -2.32 -17.89
CA ASN A 101 -9.65 -2.65 -16.76
C ASN A 101 -10.02 -1.88 -15.49
N LEU A 102 -10.43 -0.61 -15.59
CA LEU A 102 -10.87 0.18 -14.44
C LEU A 102 -12.04 -0.48 -13.72
N PHE A 103 -13.02 -0.99 -14.47
CA PHE A 103 -14.26 -1.54 -13.94
C PHE A 103 -14.29 -3.07 -13.85
N LEU A 104 -13.23 -3.76 -14.24
CA LEU A 104 -13.19 -5.23 -14.31
C LEU A 104 -13.66 -5.88 -13.01
N GLY A 105 -14.78 -6.64 -13.10
CA GLY A 105 -15.44 -7.28 -11.97
C GLY A 105 -16.28 -6.35 -11.09
N ARG A 106 -16.45 -5.08 -11.48
CA ARG A 106 -17.27 -4.06 -10.81
C ARG A 106 -17.89 -3.12 -11.84
N GLU A 107 -18.38 -3.70 -12.95
CA GLU A 107 -18.93 -2.97 -14.09
C GLU A 107 -20.16 -2.14 -13.67
N LEU A 108 -20.31 -0.96 -14.24
CA LEU A 108 -21.52 -0.16 -14.08
C LEU A 108 -22.63 -0.77 -14.95
N MET A 109 -23.79 -0.96 -14.33
CA MET A 109 -24.93 -1.61 -14.97
C MET A 109 -26.05 -0.59 -15.21
N THR A 110 -26.71 -0.71 -16.36
CA THR A 110 -27.93 0.01 -16.65
C THR A 110 -29.11 -0.59 -15.84
N ARG A 111 -30.25 0.09 -15.83
CA ARG A 111 -31.49 -0.43 -15.24
C ARG A 111 -31.98 -1.76 -15.86
N TRP A 112 -31.46 -2.11 -17.05
CA TRP A 112 -31.81 -3.34 -17.77
C TRP A 112 -30.80 -4.49 -17.53
N ASN A 113 -29.91 -4.33 -16.55
CA ASN A 113 -28.86 -5.28 -16.21
C ASN A 113 -27.89 -5.59 -17.38
N THR A 114 -27.64 -4.59 -18.22
CA THR A 114 -26.57 -4.58 -19.24
C THR A 114 -25.47 -3.64 -18.83
N MET A 115 -24.24 -3.84 -19.29
CA MET A 115 -23.14 -2.91 -19.01
C MET A 115 -23.46 -1.50 -19.56
N ASP A 116 -23.15 -0.48 -18.77
CA ASP A 116 -23.29 0.93 -19.14
C ASP A 116 -21.94 1.48 -19.61
N ASP A 117 -21.57 1.14 -20.85
CA ASP A 117 -20.29 1.55 -21.44
C ASP A 117 -20.09 3.08 -21.46
N TYR A 118 -21.17 3.83 -21.64
CA TYR A 118 -21.11 5.29 -21.68
C TYR A 118 -20.80 5.87 -20.29
N ALA A 119 -21.49 5.39 -19.25
CA ALA A 119 -21.22 5.80 -17.87
C ALA A 119 -19.81 5.39 -17.43
N MET A 120 -19.36 4.17 -17.78
CA MET A 120 -18.01 3.70 -17.48
C MET A 120 -16.95 4.56 -18.19
N GLU A 121 -17.13 4.88 -19.46
CA GLU A 121 -16.18 5.73 -20.19
C GLU A 121 -16.11 7.15 -19.61
N SER A 122 -17.25 7.75 -19.32
CA SER A 122 -17.33 9.10 -18.73
C SER A 122 -16.60 9.16 -17.39
N ALA A 123 -16.88 8.19 -16.50
CA ALA A 123 -16.23 8.10 -15.19
C ALA A 123 -14.73 7.80 -15.30
N ALA A 124 -14.32 6.95 -16.24
CA ALA A 124 -12.91 6.64 -16.49
C ALA A 124 -12.13 7.89 -16.94
N ARG A 125 -12.70 8.68 -17.89
CA ARG A 125 -12.08 9.94 -18.35
C ARG A 125 -11.86 10.91 -17.19
N GLU A 126 -12.83 11.05 -16.32
CA GLU A 126 -12.74 11.93 -15.14
C GLU A 126 -11.63 11.48 -14.19
N VAL A 127 -11.57 10.20 -13.85
CA VAL A 127 -10.56 9.67 -12.92
C VAL A 127 -9.15 9.72 -13.52
N PHE A 128 -8.99 9.33 -14.78
CA PHE A 128 -7.68 9.39 -15.45
C PHE A 128 -7.17 10.83 -15.55
N ALA A 129 -8.03 11.79 -15.86
CA ALA A 129 -7.64 13.21 -15.94
C ALA A 129 -7.17 13.76 -14.58
N GLN A 130 -7.67 13.23 -13.47
CA GLN A 130 -7.22 13.63 -12.12
C GLN A 130 -5.80 13.20 -11.81
N LEU A 131 -5.36 12.06 -12.34
CA LEU A 131 -4.03 11.50 -12.11
C LEU A 131 -3.03 11.91 -13.19
N ASN A 132 -3.45 11.86 -14.43
CA ASN A 132 -2.66 12.25 -15.60
C ASN A 132 -3.52 12.95 -16.63
N PRO A 133 -3.54 14.30 -16.67
CA PRO A 133 -4.34 15.06 -17.63
C PRO A 133 -4.03 14.76 -19.12
N ASN A 134 -2.86 14.19 -19.39
CA ASN A 134 -2.42 13.84 -20.74
C ASN A 134 -2.75 12.38 -21.12
N PHE A 135 -3.41 11.62 -20.24
CA PHE A 135 -3.80 10.24 -20.52
C PHE A 135 -4.98 10.21 -21.49
N ARG A 136 -4.71 9.94 -22.77
CA ARG A 136 -5.73 9.99 -23.84
C ARG A 136 -6.13 8.62 -24.39
N ASN A 137 -5.26 7.63 -24.25
CA ASN A 137 -5.38 6.31 -24.89
C ASN A 137 -6.29 5.34 -24.10
N ILE A 138 -7.47 5.81 -23.68
CA ILE A 138 -8.33 5.04 -22.77
C ILE A 138 -9.02 3.85 -23.44
N ARG A 139 -9.08 3.82 -24.78
CA ARG A 139 -9.68 2.74 -25.57
C ARG A 139 -8.65 1.84 -26.25
N GLU A 140 -7.37 2.07 -26.02
CA GLU A 140 -6.32 1.17 -26.49
C GLU A 140 -6.15 -0.01 -25.52
N PRO A 141 -5.86 -1.23 -26.01
CA PRO A 141 -5.54 -2.35 -25.16
C PRO A 141 -4.37 -2.02 -24.22
N VAL A 142 -4.47 -2.42 -22.95
CA VAL A 142 -3.47 -2.08 -21.93
C VAL A 142 -2.07 -2.58 -22.30
N ARG A 143 -1.95 -3.65 -23.09
CA ARG A 143 -0.66 -4.13 -23.61
C ARG A 143 0.12 -3.10 -24.44
N SER A 144 -0.56 -2.13 -25.08
CA SER A 144 0.07 -1.07 -25.88
C SER A 144 0.48 0.15 -25.06
N LEU A 145 0.06 0.20 -23.79
CA LEU A 145 0.41 1.28 -22.86
C LEU A 145 1.82 1.10 -22.30
N SER A 146 2.51 2.22 -22.02
CA SER A 146 3.76 2.20 -21.29
C SER A 146 3.57 1.71 -19.84
N GLY A 147 4.67 1.31 -19.18
CA GLY A 147 4.65 0.88 -17.79
C GLY A 147 4.01 1.91 -16.85
N GLY A 148 4.41 3.18 -16.97
CA GLY A 148 3.82 4.27 -16.22
C GLY A 148 2.35 4.50 -16.52
N GLN A 149 1.92 4.36 -17.78
CA GLN A 149 0.50 4.44 -18.14
C GLN A 149 -0.32 3.28 -17.55
N ARG A 150 0.23 2.07 -17.52
CA ARG A 150 -0.41 0.93 -16.84
C ARG A 150 -0.56 1.19 -15.34
N GLN A 151 0.44 1.80 -14.69
CA GLN A 151 0.34 2.23 -13.29
C GLN A 151 -0.80 3.24 -13.09
N VAL A 152 -0.96 4.21 -14.00
CA VAL A 152 -2.10 5.15 -13.97
C VAL A 152 -3.42 4.39 -13.97
N VAL A 153 -3.60 3.38 -14.83
CA VAL A 153 -4.82 2.57 -14.86
C VAL A 153 -5.07 1.85 -13.55
N ALA A 154 -4.06 1.17 -13.00
CA ALA A 154 -4.18 0.45 -11.73
C ALA A 154 -4.51 1.37 -10.55
N ILE A 155 -3.84 2.51 -10.46
CA ILE A 155 -4.09 3.51 -9.39
C ILE A 155 -5.46 4.18 -9.58
N SER A 156 -5.86 4.46 -10.82
CA SER A 156 -7.19 5.03 -11.12
C SER A 156 -8.32 4.12 -10.64
N ARG A 157 -8.15 2.79 -10.77
CA ARG A 157 -9.10 1.82 -10.25
C ARG A 157 -9.28 1.99 -8.72
N ALA A 158 -8.19 2.05 -7.99
CA ALA A 158 -8.23 2.25 -6.55
C ALA A 158 -8.91 3.58 -6.17
N LEU A 159 -8.60 4.67 -6.87
CA LEU A 159 -9.22 5.98 -6.62
C LEU A 159 -10.70 6.00 -6.93
N TYR A 160 -11.12 5.42 -8.06
CA TYR A 160 -12.53 5.37 -8.44
C TYR A 160 -13.37 4.68 -7.37
N PHE A 161 -12.87 3.59 -6.82
CA PHE A 161 -13.51 2.85 -5.73
C PHE A 161 -13.23 3.43 -4.33
N LYS A 162 -12.75 4.69 -4.27
CA LYS A 162 -12.57 5.48 -3.03
C LYS A 162 -11.63 4.81 -2.03
N ALA A 163 -10.53 4.23 -2.52
CA ALA A 163 -9.50 3.70 -1.65
C ALA A 163 -9.03 4.78 -0.66
N ARG A 164 -8.98 4.42 0.60
CA ARG A 164 -8.41 5.22 1.70
C ARG A 164 -6.97 4.81 1.98
N VAL A 165 -6.67 3.54 1.73
CA VAL A 165 -5.36 2.93 1.92
C VAL A 165 -4.94 2.22 0.64
N LEU A 166 -3.70 2.43 0.22
CA LEU A 166 -3.07 1.70 -0.87
C LEU A 166 -1.88 0.89 -0.35
N ILE A 167 -1.85 -0.37 -0.72
CA ILE A 167 -0.66 -1.21 -0.60
C ILE A 167 -0.02 -1.25 -1.97
N MET A 168 1.22 -0.75 -2.10
CA MET A 168 1.97 -0.72 -3.34
C MET A 168 3.21 -1.60 -3.20
N ASP A 169 3.24 -2.69 -3.96
CA ASP A 169 4.34 -3.66 -3.95
C ASP A 169 5.23 -3.43 -5.19
N GLU A 170 6.43 -2.86 -4.99
CA GLU A 170 7.43 -2.56 -6.00
C GLU A 170 6.87 -1.72 -7.19
N PRO A 171 6.23 -0.56 -6.93
CA PRO A 171 5.49 0.16 -7.98
C PRO A 171 6.35 0.74 -9.08
N CYS A 172 7.65 0.92 -8.86
CA CYS A 172 8.60 1.45 -9.84
C CYS A 172 9.49 0.36 -10.46
N ALA A 173 9.31 -0.91 -10.08
CA ALA A 173 10.15 -1.98 -10.61
C ALA A 173 10.08 -2.08 -12.13
N ALA A 174 11.24 -2.15 -12.78
CA ALA A 174 11.38 -2.23 -14.23
C ALA A 174 10.82 -1.04 -15.04
N LEU A 175 10.61 0.11 -14.41
CA LEU A 175 10.24 1.37 -15.07
C LEU A 175 11.47 2.19 -15.46
N GLY A 176 11.35 2.96 -16.53
CA GLY A 176 12.33 3.97 -16.90
C GLY A 176 12.23 5.22 -16.02
N VAL A 177 13.22 6.12 -16.11
CA VAL A 177 13.32 7.32 -15.27
C VAL A 177 12.07 8.21 -15.35
N GLU A 178 11.53 8.42 -16.54
CA GLU A 178 10.32 9.26 -16.73
C GLU A 178 9.07 8.59 -16.17
N GLU A 179 8.97 7.26 -16.29
CA GLU A 179 7.86 6.50 -15.74
C GLU A 179 7.91 6.47 -14.22
N THR A 180 9.08 6.31 -13.63
CA THR A 180 9.30 6.41 -12.17
C THR A 180 8.88 7.78 -11.65
N ARG A 181 9.26 8.87 -12.32
CA ARG A 181 8.80 10.22 -11.95
C ARG A 181 7.28 10.34 -11.98
N MET A 182 6.63 9.77 -13.02
CA MET A 182 5.16 9.75 -13.11
C MET A 182 4.53 9.02 -11.91
N VAL A 183 5.07 7.87 -11.51
CA VAL A 183 4.59 7.13 -10.33
C VAL A 183 4.81 7.93 -9.05
N HIS A 184 5.96 8.57 -8.89
CA HIS A 184 6.22 9.46 -7.73
C HIS A 184 5.18 10.59 -7.64
N ASP A 185 4.86 11.24 -8.75
CA ASP A 185 3.86 12.30 -8.77
C ASP A 185 2.46 11.78 -8.47
N LEU A 186 2.12 10.57 -8.92
CA LEU A 186 0.87 9.91 -8.57
C LEU A 186 0.78 9.65 -7.06
N VAL A 187 1.82 9.08 -6.44
CA VAL A 187 1.86 8.84 -4.98
C VAL A 187 1.73 10.15 -4.21
N ARG A 188 2.43 11.20 -4.61
CA ARG A 188 2.30 12.54 -3.98
C ARG A 188 0.89 13.11 -4.06
N ARG A 189 0.21 12.94 -5.22
CA ARG A 189 -1.20 13.37 -5.39
C ARG A 189 -2.15 12.58 -4.52
N LEU A 190 -1.94 11.26 -4.37
CA LEU A 190 -2.73 10.40 -3.47
C LEU A 190 -2.58 10.85 -2.03
N LYS A 191 -1.34 11.04 -1.58
CA LYS A 191 -1.01 11.57 -0.26
C LYS A 191 -1.70 12.91 0.02
N ALA A 192 -1.64 13.86 -0.91
CA ALA A 192 -2.29 15.16 -0.79
C ALA A 192 -3.81 15.08 -0.68
N ARG A 193 -4.42 13.97 -1.10
CA ARG A 193 -5.86 13.67 -0.97
C ARG A 193 -6.20 12.90 0.32
N GLY A 194 -5.23 12.67 1.18
CA GLY A 194 -5.42 11.96 2.44
C GLY A 194 -5.40 10.43 2.30
N VAL A 195 -5.00 9.88 1.15
CA VAL A 195 -4.82 8.44 0.99
C VAL A 195 -3.54 8.03 1.70
N GLY A 196 -3.63 7.05 2.61
CA GLY A 196 -2.47 6.44 3.24
C GLY A 196 -1.86 5.36 2.32
N VAL A 197 -0.53 5.24 2.32
CA VAL A 197 0.16 4.30 1.44
C VAL A 197 1.15 3.43 2.22
N PHE A 198 1.01 2.12 2.14
CA PHE A 198 2.10 1.19 2.45
C PHE A 198 2.90 0.92 1.19
N LEU A 199 4.17 1.30 1.20
CA LEU A 199 5.08 1.13 0.07
C LEU A 199 6.08 0.01 0.37
N ILE A 200 6.05 -1.07 -0.40
CA ILE A 200 7.13 -2.05 -0.41
C ILE A 200 8.05 -1.69 -1.57
N SER A 201 9.30 -1.42 -1.31
CA SER A 201 10.33 -1.23 -2.32
C SER A 201 11.70 -1.65 -1.78
N HIS A 202 12.58 -2.09 -2.66
CA HIS A 202 14.00 -2.32 -2.37
C HIS A 202 14.89 -1.22 -2.97
N ASP A 203 14.30 -0.30 -3.73
CA ASP A 203 14.98 0.85 -4.30
C ASP A 203 15.02 2.00 -3.27
N MET A 204 16.21 2.29 -2.74
CA MET A 204 16.37 3.33 -1.72
C MET A 204 16.03 4.74 -2.23
N PRO A 205 16.42 5.17 -3.43
CA PRO A 205 15.97 6.42 -4.03
C PRO A 205 14.45 6.60 -4.00
N ASP A 206 13.67 5.61 -4.39
CA ASP A 206 12.20 5.65 -4.36
C ASP A 206 11.69 5.79 -2.93
N VAL A 207 12.24 4.99 -2.01
CA VAL A 207 11.88 5.01 -0.60
C VAL A 207 12.10 6.39 0.02
N PHE A 208 13.27 6.97 -0.16
CA PHE A 208 13.60 8.29 0.39
C PHE A 208 12.83 9.44 -0.29
N ALA A 209 12.46 9.28 -1.57
CA ALA A 209 11.70 10.28 -2.32
C ALA A 209 10.21 10.33 -1.94
N LEU A 210 9.64 9.21 -1.46
CA LEU A 210 8.19 9.05 -1.29
C LEU A 210 7.74 8.91 0.15
N SER A 211 8.53 8.22 1.01
CA SER A 211 8.05 7.85 2.34
C SER A 211 8.25 8.93 3.40
N ASP A 212 7.30 9.01 4.31
CA ASP A 212 7.39 9.82 5.54
C ASP A 212 8.07 9.03 6.66
N ARG A 213 7.77 7.73 6.71
CA ARG A 213 8.32 6.80 7.70
C ARG A 213 8.79 5.51 7.04
N LEU A 214 9.76 4.88 7.69
CA LEU A 214 10.31 3.58 7.31
C LEU A 214 10.03 2.58 8.43
N ALA A 215 9.43 1.45 8.09
CA ALA A 215 9.31 0.28 8.96
C ALA A 215 10.28 -0.81 8.45
N VAL A 216 11.31 -1.12 9.21
CA VAL A 216 12.29 -2.13 8.81
C VAL A 216 11.91 -3.48 9.42
N MET A 217 11.70 -4.48 8.57
CA MET A 217 11.36 -5.85 8.97
C MET A 217 12.55 -6.79 8.85
N LYS A 218 12.70 -7.66 9.83
CA LYS A 218 13.68 -8.76 9.83
C LYS A 218 13.11 -9.98 10.53
N ASN A 219 13.22 -11.14 9.90
CA ASN A 219 12.76 -12.43 10.48
C ASN A 219 11.32 -12.36 11.02
N GLY A 220 10.42 -11.75 10.26
CA GLY A 220 9.00 -11.64 10.62
C GLY A 220 8.66 -10.57 11.66
N ARG A 221 9.60 -9.74 12.10
CA ARG A 221 9.39 -8.70 13.11
C ARG A 221 9.72 -7.32 12.57
N VAL A 222 9.04 -6.28 13.03
CA VAL A 222 9.46 -4.89 12.85
C VAL A 222 10.55 -4.60 13.89
N ILE A 223 11.76 -4.30 13.42
CA ILE A 223 12.92 -3.98 14.28
C ILE A 223 13.00 -2.48 14.59
N GLY A 224 12.26 -1.66 13.86
CA GLY A 224 12.14 -0.24 14.11
C GLY A 224 11.25 0.44 13.07
N CYS A 225 10.63 1.53 13.49
CA CYS A 225 9.86 2.42 12.64
C CYS A 225 10.33 3.86 12.90
N TYR A 226 10.76 4.56 11.85
CA TYR A 226 11.48 5.84 11.96
C TYR A 226 10.96 6.83 10.93
N ARG A 227 11.08 8.12 11.19
CA ARG A 227 10.87 9.15 10.16
C ARG A 227 11.98 9.04 9.12
N THR A 228 11.61 9.05 7.85
CA THR A 228 12.57 8.95 6.74
C THR A 228 13.63 10.06 6.79
N ALA A 229 13.21 11.27 7.13
CA ALA A 229 14.09 12.43 7.21
C ALA A 229 15.18 12.34 8.32
N ASP A 230 15.01 11.42 9.28
CA ASP A 230 15.93 11.25 10.40
C ASP A 230 17.01 10.19 10.13
N LEU A 231 16.98 9.53 8.96
CA LEU A 231 17.85 8.44 8.60
C LEU A 231 18.65 8.72 7.34
N THR A 232 19.83 8.11 7.28
CA THR A 232 20.62 8.00 6.04
C THR A 232 20.40 6.63 5.39
N GLU A 233 20.69 6.53 4.09
CA GLU A 233 20.59 5.28 3.35
C GLU A 233 21.47 4.18 3.96
N ASP A 234 22.71 4.51 4.37
CA ASP A 234 23.64 3.57 5.01
C ASP A 234 23.08 3.02 6.33
N GLU A 235 22.40 3.84 7.12
CA GLU A 235 21.77 3.41 8.37
C GLU A 235 20.61 2.44 8.10
N VAL A 236 19.80 2.71 7.07
CA VAL A 236 18.71 1.82 6.65
C VAL A 236 19.27 0.49 6.17
N LEU A 237 20.28 0.50 5.30
CA LEU A 237 20.97 -0.70 4.84
C LEU A 237 21.61 -1.46 5.99
N GLY A 238 22.23 -0.76 6.93
CA GLY A 238 22.79 -1.35 8.17
C GLY A 238 21.73 -2.07 9.02
N MET A 239 20.53 -1.51 9.13
CA MET A 239 19.41 -2.17 9.82
C MET A 239 18.93 -3.40 9.07
N ILE A 240 18.74 -3.32 7.76
CA ILE A 240 18.29 -4.45 6.92
C ILE A 240 19.27 -5.62 7.04
N ILE A 241 20.57 -5.38 6.94
CA ILE A 241 21.63 -6.38 6.99
C ILE A 241 21.88 -6.84 8.43
N GLY A 242 22.16 -5.90 9.31
CA GLY A 242 22.56 -6.16 10.70
C GLY A 242 21.42 -6.56 11.64
N GLY A 243 20.20 -6.07 11.36
CA GLY A 243 19.02 -6.33 12.21
C GLY A 243 19.07 -5.64 13.56
N LYS A 244 19.85 -4.56 13.68
CA LYS A 244 19.95 -3.76 14.91
C LYS A 244 19.33 -2.39 14.66
N PRO A 245 18.48 -1.89 15.58
CA PRO A 245 17.92 -0.55 15.48
C PRO A 245 19.01 0.52 15.59
N VAL A 246 18.78 1.69 15.02
CA VAL A 246 19.71 2.83 15.14
C VAL A 246 19.63 3.40 16.56
N ALA A 247 20.74 3.32 17.29
CA ALA A 247 20.80 3.63 18.72
C ALA A 247 20.37 5.07 19.09
N ARG A 248 20.60 6.05 18.20
CA ARG A 248 20.26 7.47 18.43
C ARG A 248 18.75 7.78 18.33
N VAL A 249 17.96 6.92 17.68
CA VAL A 249 16.53 7.16 17.42
C VAL A 249 15.64 6.29 18.32
N ALA A 250 16.22 5.34 19.07
CA ALA A 250 15.51 4.42 19.97
C ALA A 250 14.81 5.09 21.17
N GLN A 251 15.04 6.40 21.39
CA GLN A 251 14.49 7.12 22.56
C GLN A 251 13.04 7.60 22.39
N HIS A 252 12.45 7.56 21.21
CA HIS A 252 11.08 8.07 20.98
C HIS A 252 9.96 7.03 21.09
N HIS A 253 10.28 5.74 21.29
CA HIS A 253 9.29 4.65 21.29
C HIS A 253 8.96 4.07 22.68
N ARG A 254 9.38 4.68 23.78
CA ARG A 254 9.08 4.20 25.15
C ARG A 254 8.01 4.98 25.91
N SER A 255 7.12 5.68 25.24
CA SER A 255 6.11 6.51 25.94
C SER A 255 4.66 6.14 25.63
N THR A 256 4.36 4.88 25.35
CA THR A 256 2.97 4.39 25.44
C THR A 256 2.98 2.89 25.69
N ASN A 257 3.24 2.47 26.96
CA ASN A 257 2.55 1.29 27.45
C ASN A 257 2.74 1.10 28.96
N HIS A 258 1.60 0.79 29.60
CA HIS A 258 1.40 0.18 30.91
C HIS A 258 1.65 1.09 32.12
N GLN A 259 0.64 1.88 32.45
CA GLN A 259 0.25 1.99 33.85
C GLN A 259 -0.43 0.66 34.23
N GLU A 260 0.37 -0.26 34.74
CA GLU A 260 -0.14 -1.33 35.59
C GLU A 260 -0.65 -0.68 36.87
N THR A 261 -1.93 -0.79 37.11
CA THR A 261 -2.54 -0.58 38.43
C THR A 261 -2.15 -1.78 39.29
N PRO A 262 -1.48 -1.58 40.44
CA PRO A 262 -1.29 -2.66 41.41
C PRO A 262 -2.57 -2.93 42.21
N PRO A 263 -2.68 -4.10 42.86
CA PRO A 263 -3.90 -4.71 43.40
C PRO A 263 -4.58 -3.94 44.51
#